data_f14b2ee1294a40955951f3a84ce6cd47
#
_entry.id   f14b2ee1294a40955951f3a84ce6cd47
#
_cell.length_a   1.000
_cell.length_b   1.000
_cell.length_c   1.000
_cell.angle_alpha   90.00
_cell.angle_beta   90.00
_cell.angle_gamma   90.00
#
_symmetry.space_group_name_H-M   'P 1'
#
loop_
_entity.id
_entity.type
_entity.pdbx_description
1 polymer ?
#
loop_
_entity_poly.entity_id
_entity_poly.type
_entity_poly.pdbx_seq_one_letter_code
_entity_poly.pdbx_strand_id
1 'polypeptide(L)'
;MKIALIGYGKMGHMIEEIARSRGHEIVCIIDIDNQEAFDSEAFASADVAIEFTSPKAAYGNYLKAFSKGVKVVSGSTGWKADHGDDVRRLCEEEGHTLFWASNFSIGVAVFSAVNRYLARLMNKFPQYDVEMEETHHVHKLDHPSGTAITLAEEAVSLLDRKTAWAEDTTDPTLLRVDHIRRGEVAGIHTVRYDSEADLITIRHEAH
;
A
#
# COMPACT_ATOMS: atom_id res chain seq x y z
N MET A 1 3.55 18.73 16.05
CA MET A 1 2.31 17.94 16.14
C MET A 1 2.47 16.89 17.22
N LYS A 2 1.38 16.57 17.91
CA LYS A 2 1.30 15.43 18.81
C LYS A 2 0.87 14.19 18.03
N ILE A 3 1.68 13.15 18.06
CA ILE A 3 1.47 11.92 17.29
C ILE A 3 1.30 10.74 18.24
N ALA A 4 0.28 9.93 18.03
CA ALA A 4 0.17 8.61 18.63
C ALA A 4 0.64 7.54 17.61
N LEU A 5 1.30 6.50 18.09
CA LEU A 5 1.68 5.35 17.28
C LEU A 5 0.82 4.15 17.66
N ILE A 6 0.24 3.48 16.68
CA ILE A 6 -0.51 2.24 16.85
C ILE A 6 0.21 1.14 16.07
N GLY A 7 0.80 0.20 16.79
CA GLY A 7 1.77 -0.76 16.29
C GLY A 7 3.20 -0.27 16.47
N TYR A 8 3.98 -0.99 17.29
CA TYR A 8 5.34 -0.58 17.64
C TYR A 8 6.39 -1.66 17.26
N GLY A 9 6.16 -2.26 16.08
CA GLY A 9 7.14 -3.11 15.41
C GLY A 9 8.19 -2.29 14.64
N LYS A 10 8.83 -2.90 13.64
CA LYS A 10 9.87 -2.26 12.81
C LYS A 10 9.47 -0.89 12.27
N MET A 11 8.24 -0.77 11.72
CA MET A 11 7.74 0.51 11.19
C MET A 11 7.47 1.53 12.30
N GLY A 12 6.88 1.12 13.43
CA GLY A 12 6.62 2.01 14.56
C GLY A 12 7.88 2.67 15.09
N HIS A 13 8.96 1.92 15.30
CA HIS A 13 10.25 2.44 15.70
C HIS A 13 10.84 3.46 14.71
N MET A 14 10.80 3.13 13.41
CA MET A 14 11.29 4.03 12.38
C MET A 14 10.47 5.33 12.31
N ILE A 15 9.15 5.23 12.43
CA ILE A 15 8.26 6.39 12.42
C ILE A 15 8.53 7.28 13.64
N GLU A 16 8.73 6.71 14.84
CA GLU A 16 9.08 7.46 16.04
C GLU A 16 10.36 8.26 15.84
N GLU A 17 11.45 7.60 15.39
CA GLU A 17 12.74 8.24 15.15
C GLU A 17 12.61 9.44 14.20
N ILE A 18 11.94 9.22 13.06
CA ILE A 18 11.73 10.27 12.04
C ILE A 18 10.83 11.38 12.58
N ALA A 19 9.74 11.06 13.28
CA ALA A 19 8.84 12.06 13.83
C ALA A 19 9.55 12.96 14.85
N ARG A 20 10.32 12.38 15.76
CA ARG A 20 11.12 13.13 16.74
C ARG A 20 12.20 13.99 16.08
N SER A 21 12.90 13.47 15.07
CA SER A 21 13.91 14.24 14.30
C SER A 21 13.31 15.45 13.58
N ARG A 22 12.02 15.39 13.25
CA ARG A 22 11.25 16.49 12.63
C ARG A 22 10.59 17.42 13.65
N GLY A 23 10.87 17.27 14.95
CA GLY A 23 10.32 18.10 16.01
C GLY A 23 8.87 17.80 16.37
N HIS A 24 8.36 16.60 16.06
CA HIS A 24 7.05 16.14 16.51
C HIS A 24 7.15 15.46 17.87
N GLU A 25 6.08 15.52 18.65
CA GLU A 25 5.96 14.89 19.93
C GLU A 25 5.23 13.54 19.78
N ILE A 26 5.84 12.45 20.27
CA ILE A 26 5.15 11.16 20.39
C ILE A 26 4.51 11.14 21.78
N VAL A 27 3.21 11.26 21.82
CA VAL A 27 2.42 11.36 23.06
C VAL A 27 1.91 10.04 23.58
N CYS A 28 1.74 9.05 22.69
CA CYS A 28 1.24 7.73 23.03
C CYS A 28 1.80 6.68 22.07
N ILE A 29 2.17 5.52 22.61
CA ILE A 29 2.56 4.35 21.83
C ILE A 29 1.67 3.19 22.27
N ILE A 30 0.99 2.57 21.32
CA ILE A 30 0.05 1.47 21.53
C ILE A 30 0.55 0.27 20.75
N ASP A 31 0.66 -0.86 21.45
CA ASP A 31 0.98 -2.15 20.85
C ASP A 31 0.07 -3.23 21.45
N ILE A 32 0.37 -4.50 21.18
CA ILE A 32 -0.46 -5.63 21.58
C ILE A 32 -0.60 -5.72 23.13
N ASP A 33 0.41 -5.26 23.87
CA ASP A 33 0.51 -5.45 25.33
C ASP A 33 -0.10 -4.31 26.15
N ASN A 34 -0.55 -3.20 25.52
CA ASN A 34 -1.03 -2.02 26.23
C ASN A 34 -2.27 -1.36 25.57
N GLN A 35 -3.20 -2.18 25.14
CA GLN A 35 -4.41 -1.73 24.43
C GLN A 35 -5.28 -0.78 25.23
N GLU A 36 -5.19 -0.77 26.56
CA GLU A 36 -5.84 0.17 27.45
C GLU A 36 -5.38 1.63 27.23
N ALA A 37 -4.22 1.83 26.63
CA ALA A 37 -3.69 3.16 26.32
C ALA A 37 -4.57 3.95 25.31
N PHE A 38 -5.46 3.30 24.55
CA PHE A 38 -6.47 3.98 23.76
C PHE A 38 -7.42 4.85 24.62
N ASP A 39 -7.61 4.50 25.89
CA ASP A 39 -8.46 5.24 26.82
C ASP A 39 -7.73 6.36 27.57
N SER A 40 -6.43 6.55 27.34
CA SER A 40 -5.63 7.56 28.02
C SER A 40 -5.88 8.98 27.49
N GLU A 41 -5.70 9.97 28.36
CA GLU A 41 -5.71 11.39 27.98
C GLU A 41 -4.58 11.70 26.98
N ALA A 42 -3.45 11.00 27.07
CA ALA A 42 -2.32 11.12 26.16
C ALA A 42 -2.75 10.76 24.72
N PHE A 43 -3.45 9.64 24.53
CA PHE A 43 -3.98 9.26 23.21
C PHE A 43 -5.02 10.27 22.71
N ALA A 44 -5.97 10.65 23.53
CA ALA A 44 -7.01 11.61 23.16
C ALA A 44 -6.45 13.01 22.80
N SER A 45 -5.24 13.34 23.31
CA SER A 45 -4.55 14.60 22.99
C SER A 45 -3.81 14.61 21.66
N ALA A 46 -3.74 13.46 20.95
CA ALA A 46 -3.01 13.35 19.69
C ALA A 46 -3.73 14.10 18.56
N ASP A 47 -2.94 14.83 17.76
CA ASP A 47 -3.44 15.45 16.52
C ASP A 47 -3.74 14.39 15.45
N VAL A 48 -2.97 13.28 15.47
CA VAL A 48 -3.07 12.17 14.53
C VAL A 48 -2.48 10.89 15.14
N ALA A 49 -3.06 9.76 14.83
CA ALA A 49 -2.50 8.43 15.09
C ALA A 49 -1.94 7.86 13.79
N ILE A 50 -0.72 7.31 13.84
CA ILE A 50 -0.10 6.59 12.73
C ILE A 50 -0.16 5.10 13.07
N GLU A 51 -0.86 4.33 12.22
CA GLU A 51 -1.22 2.95 12.45
C GLU A 51 -0.50 2.03 11.45
N PHE A 52 0.32 1.11 11.98
CA PHE A 52 0.99 0.04 11.25
C PHE A 52 0.96 -1.24 12.07
N THR A 53 -0.13 -2.01 11.95
CA THR A 53 -0.34 -3.25 12.70
C THR A 53 -0.55 -4.44 11.73
N SER A 54 -1.67 -5.12 11.85
CA SER A 54 -2.00 -6.29 11.03
C SER A 54 -3.39 -6.12 10.38
N PRO A 55 -3.69 -6.88 9.32
CA PRO A 55 -5.01 -6.87 8.67
C PRO A 55 -6.18 -7.04 9.64
N LYS A 56 -5.99 -7.92 10.63
CA LYS A 56 -7.03 -8.25 11.62
C LYS A 56 -7.23 -7.17 12.68
N ALA A 57 -6.18 -6.40 13.01
CA ALA A 57 -6.24 -5.40 14.07
C ALA A 57 -6.65 -4.02 13.56
N ALA A 58 -6.32 -3.70 12.31
CA ALA A 58 -6.42 -2.36 11.74
C ALA A 58 -7.82 -1.74 11.92
N TYR A 59 -8.88 -2.44 11.51
CA TYR A 59 -10.23 -1.93 11.60
C TYR A 59 -10.66 -1.61 13.05
N GLY A 60 -10.38 -2.52 14.00
CA GLY A 60 -10.63 -2.29 15.40
C GLY A 60 -9.86 -1.09 15.98
N ASN A 61 -8.64 -0.88 15.51
CA ASN A 61 -7.83 0.28 15.89
C ASN A 61 -8.42 1.59 15.35
N TYR A 62 -8.96 1.58 14.12
CA TYR A 62 -9.65 2.76 13.57
C TYR A 62 -10.85 3.15 14.39
N LEU A 63 -11.72 2.18 14.75
CA LEU A 63 -12.90 2.43 15.58
C LEU A 63 -12.53 3.04 16.93
N LYS A 64 -11.50 2.52 17.60
CA LYS A 64 -11.00 3.06 18.86
C LYS A 64 -10.48 4.49 18.69
N ALA A 65 -9.69 4.78 17.65
CA ALA A 65 -9.20 6.13 17.38
C ALA A 65 -10.34 7.10 17.06
N PHE A 66 -11.28 6.71 16.23
CA PHE A 66 -12.45 7.50 15.87
C PHE A 66 -13.33 7.84 17.08
N SER A 67 -13.52 6.87 17.99
CA SER A 67 -14.29 7.12 19.25
C SER A 67 -13.66 8.18 20.15
N LYS A 68 -12.36 8.45 19.99
CA LYS A 68 -11.64 9.52 20.70
C LYS A 68 -11.47 10.80 19.87
N GLY A 69 -12.04 10.84 18.66
CA GLY A 69 -11.90 11.97 17.74
C GLY A 69 -10.50 12.11 17.13
N VAL A 70 -9.63 11.09 17.21
CA VAL A 70 -8.27 11.12 16.69
C VAL A 70 -8.28 10.71 15.22
N LYS A 71 -7.66 11.53 14.38
CA LYS A 71 -7.47 11.25 12.95
C LYS A 71 -6.46 10.13 12.75
N VAL A 72 -6.62 9.33 11.70
CA VAL A 72 -5.76 8.16 11.46
C VAL A 72 -5.03 8.26 10.13
N VAL A 73 -3.73 7.96 10.13
CA VAL A 73 -2.92 7.63 8.95
C VAL A 73 -2.55 6.16 9.07
N SER A 74 -2.93 5.33 8.12
CA SER A 74 -2.70 3.88 8.20
C SER A 74 -1.98 3.31 6.98
N GLY A 75 -1.00 2.45 7.26
CA GLY A 75 -0.32 1.61 6.27
C GLY A 75 -0.67 0.13 6.37
N SER A 76 -1.55 -0.27 7.28
CA SER A 76 -2.02 -1.65 7.36
C SER A 76 -2.85 -2.03 6.14
N THR A 77 -2.60 -3.20 5.59
CA THR A 77 -3.28 -3.72 4.38
C THR A 77 -4.19 -4.90 4.74
N GLY A 78 -4.97 -5.41 3.78
CA GLY A 78 -5.77 -6.62 3.92
C GLY A 78 -7.10 -6.48 4.67
N TRP A 79 -7.44 -5.31 5.20
CA TRP A 79 -8.69 -5.04 5.92
C TRP A 79 -9.83 -4.52 5.01
N LYS A 80 -9.48 -3.98 3.85
CA LYS A 80 -10.38 -3.18 3.01
C LYS A 80 -11.49 -4.01 2.37
N ALA A 81 -11.22 -5.29 2.04
CA ALA A 81 -12.22 -6.17 1.46
C ALA A 81 -13.40 -6.40 2.41
N ASP A 82 -13.12 -6.52 3.72
CA ASP A 82 -14.13 -6.85 4.73
C ASP A 82 -14.78 -5.59 5.34
N HIS A 83 -14.05 -4.47 5.41
CA HIS A 83 -14.45 -3.30 6.20
C HIS A 83 -14.40 -1.96 5.43
N GLY A 84 -14.06 -1.99 4.13
CA GLY A 84 -13.84 -0.76 3.34
C GLY A 84 -15.08 0.13 3.25
N ASP A 85 -16.25 -0.45 3.05
CA ASP A 85 -17.50 0.30 2.92
C ASP A 85 -17.94 0.89 4.26
N ASP A 86 -17.76 0.18 5.37
CA ASP A 86 -18.07 0.68 6.70
C ASP A 86 -17.14 1.85 7.10
N VAL A 87 -15.84 1.72 6.85
CA VAL A 87 -14.87 2.81 7.09
C VAL A 87 -15.19 4.04 6.21
N ARG A 88 -15.60 3.84 4.96
CA ARG A 88 -16.03 4.93 4.10
C ARG A 88 -17.24 5.65 4.69
N ARG A 89 -18.26 4.91 5.10
CA ARG A 89 -19.46 5.45 5.77
C ARG A 89 -19.10 6.26 7.01
N LEU A 90 -18.24 5.71 7.90
CA LEU A 90 -17.77 6.41 9.10
C LEU A 90 -17.07 7.75 8.76
N CYS A 91 -16.28 7.78 7.68
CA CYS A 91 -15.62 9.01 7.27
C CYS A 91 -16.58 10.02 6.62
N GLU A 92 -17.47 9.57 5.73
CA GLU A 92 -18.34 10.44 4.92
C GLU A 92 -19.56 10.93 5.72
N GLU A 93 -20.16 10.08 6.56
CA GLU A 93 -21.40 10.39 7.28
C GLU A 93 -21.15 10.86 8.72
N GLU A 94 -20.13 10.32 9.40
CA GLU A 94 -19.85 10.62 10.80
C GLU A 94 -18.67 11.59 10.99
N GLY A 95 -18.01 12.00 9.90
CA GLY A 95 -16.97 13.03 9.90
C GLY A 95 -15.60 12.56 10.43
N HIS A 96 -15.36 11.25 10.53
CA HIS A 96 -14.05 10.71 10.89
C HIS A 96 -13.04 10.89 9.76
N THR A 97 -11.74 10.82 10.08
CA THR A 97 -10.68 11.02 9.10
C THR A 97 -9.72 9.83 9.06
N LEU A 98 -9.66 9.15 7.93
CA LEU A 98 -8.65 8.15 7.62
C LEU A 98 -7.90 8.54 6.34
N PHE A 99 -6.56 8.63 6.43
CA PHE A 99 -5.69 8.61 5.26
C PHE A 99 -5.01 7.25 5.19
N TRP A 100 -5.39 6.44 4.21
CA TRP A 100 -4.84 5.10 4.02
C TRP A 100 -4.12 4.98 2.68
N ALA A 101 -2.98 4.29 2.69
CA ALA A 101 -2.31 3.86 1.48
C ALA A 101 -1.68 2.47 1.70
N SER A 102 -1.69 1.65 0.66
CA SER A 102 -1.00 0.35 0.67
C SER A 102 0.52 0.50 0.62
N ASN A 103 1.01 1.66 0.16
CA ASN A 103 2.42 2.00 0.08
C ASN A 103 2.60 3.52 0.22
N PHE A 104 3.54 3.93 1.08
CA PHE A 104 3.89 5.35 1.31
C PHE A 104 5.19 5.76 0.62
N SER A 105 5.80 4.90 -0.21
CA SER A 105 6.98 5.25 -0.99
C SER A 105 6.63 6.25 -2.09
N ILE A 106 7.30 7.40 -2.09
CA ILE A 106 7.19 8.39 -3.17
C ILE A 106 7.61 7.77 -4.51
N GLY A 107 8.67 6.94 -4.52
CA GLY A 107 9.14 6.23 -5.70
C GLY A 107 8.06 5.33 -6.31
N VAL A 108 7.37 4.56 -5.48
CA VAL A 108 6.25 3.72 -5.91
C VAL A 108 5.08 4.56 -6.42
N ALA A 109 4.75 5.67 -5.76
CA ALA A 109 3.68 6.55 -6.22
C ALA A 109 3.97 7.19 -7.59
N VAL A 110 5.22 7.63 -7.81
CA VAL A 110 5.68 8.15 -9.12
C VAL A 110 5.67 7.03 -10.16
N PHE A 111 6.18 5.85 -9.81
CA PHE A 111 6.19 4.69 -10.70
C PHE A 111 4.77 4.29 -11.14
N SER A 112 3.81 4.23 -10.20
CA SER A 112 2.39 3.99 -10.50
C SER A 112 1.81 5.05 -11.45
N ALA A 113 2.13 6.34 -11.24
CA ALA A 113 1.68 7.40 -12.14
C ALA A 113 2.22 7.22 -13.57
N VAL A 114 3.50 6.85 -13.71
CA VAL A 114 4.14 6.55 -14.99
C VAL A 114 3.53 5.31 -15.63
N ASN A 115 3.28 4.25 -14.85
CA ASN A 115 2.61 3.02 -15.31
C ASN A 115 1.24 3.32 -15.91
N ARG A 116 0.39 4.08 -15.22
CA ARG A 116 -0.93 4.49 -15.75
C ARG A 116 -0.81 5.33 -17.01
N TYR A 117 0.13 6.27 -17.05
CA TYR A 117 0.34 7.10 -18.24
C TYR A 117 0.78 6.26 -19.44
N LEU A 118 1.76 5.36 -19.23
CA LEU A 118 2.26 4.46 -20.26
C LEU A 118 1.16 3.52 -20.75
N ALA A 119 0.36 2.92 -19.86
CA ALA A 119 -0.75 2.05 -20.22
C ALA A 119 -1.77 2.76 -21.14
N ARG A 120 -2.13 4.03 -20.84
CA ARG A 120 -3.01 4.83 -21.71
C ARG A 120 -2.44 5.06 -23.10
N LEU A 121 -1.13 5.30 -23.21
CA LEU A 121 -0.46 5.45 -24.51
C LEU A 121 -0.48 4.12 -25.26
N MET A 122 -0.08 3.03 -24.58
CA MET A 122 0.08 1.69 -25.16
C MET A 122 -1.26 1.03 -25.51
N ASN A 123 -2.37 1.52 -24.98
CA ASN A 123 -3.69 1.05 -25.38
C ASN A 123 -3.99 1.26 -26.88
N LYS A 124 -3.35 2.26 -27.48
CA LYS A 124 -3.47 2.56 -28.92
C LYS A 124 -2.58 1.70 -29.82
N PHE A 125 -1.73 0.87 -29.26
CA PHE A 125 -0.73 0.07 -29.95
C PHE A 125 -0.88 -1.42 -29.61
N PRO A 126 -1.89 -2.11 -30.19
CA PRO A 126 -2.22 -3.50 -29.84
C PRO A 126 -1.14 -4.53 -30.19
N GLN A 127 -0.14 -4.16 -31.01
CA GLN A 127 1.01 -5.01 -31.35
C GLN A 127 1.99 -5.19 -30.17
N TYR A 128 1.87 -4.38 -29.13
CA TYR A 128 2.64 -4.58 -27.90
C TYR A 128 1.85 -5.40 -26.90
N ASP A 129 2.39 -6.49 -26.43
CA ASP A 129 1.86 -7.17 -25.27
C ASP A 129 2.46 -6.60 -23.96
N VAL A 130 1.78 -6.78 -22.85
CA VAL A 130 2.20 -6.27 -21.54
C VAL A 130 2.37 -7.41 -20.55
N GLU A 131 3.51 -7.38 -19.84
CA GLU A 131 3.78 -8.26 -18.72
C GLU A 131 4.37 -7.49 -17.55
N MET A 132 4.22 -8.04 -16.36
CA MET A 132 4.81 -7.52 -15.13
C MET A 132 5.62 -8.59 -14.40
N GLU A 133 6.66 -8.16 -13.71
CA GLU A 133 7.49 -8.99 -12.86
C GLU A 133 7.81 -8.25 -11.57
N GLU A 134 7.69 -8.93 -10.44
CA GLU A 134 8.18 -8.43 -9.16
C GLU A 134 9.28 -9.32 -8.59
N THR A 135 10.23 -8.72 -7.87
CA THR A 135 11.23 -9.44 -7.09
C THR A 135 11.25 -8.93 -5.66
N HIS A 136 11.17 -9.82 -4.68
CA HIS A 136 11.28 -9.51 -3.25
C HIS A 136 12.20 -10.51 -2.54
N HIS A 137 12.49 -10.24 -1.25
CA HIS A 137 13.27 -11.14 -0.39
C HIS A 137 12.60 -12.50 -0.19
N VAL A 138 13.39 -13.50 0.16
CA VAL A 138 12.92 -14.90 0.32
C VAL A 138 11.91 -15.12 1.44
N HIS A 139 11.81 -14.18 2.39
CA HIS A 139 10.88 -14.24 3.54
C HIS A 139 9.48 -13.67 3.23
N LYS A 140 9.27 -13.09 2.04
CA LYS A 140 7.96 -12.52 1.65
C LYS A 140 7.04 -13.66 1.24
N LEU A 141 5.92 -13.81 1.98
CA LEU A 141 5.00 -14.92 1.82
C LEU A 141 3.91 -14.66 0.77
N ASP A 142 3.42 -13.41 0.72
CA ASP A 142 2.38 -13.00 -0.24
C ASP A 142 2.96 -12.83 -1.66
N HIS A 143 2.25 -13.35 -2.65
CA HIS A 143 2.53 -13.13 -4.07
C HIS A 143 1.23 -13.15 -4.89
N PRO A 144 1.10 -12.28 -5.89
CA PRO A 144 1.90 -11.08 -6.05
C PRO A 144 1.77 -10.15 -4.84
N SER A 145 2.76 -9.25 -4.66
CA SER A 145 2.69 -8.24 -3.60
C SER A 145 1.53 -7.27 -3.79
N GLY A 146 1.05 -6.64 -2.73
CA GLY A 146 0.01 -5.62 -2.84
C GLY A 146 0.36 -4.49 -3.81
N THR A 147 1.63 -4.12 -3.94
CA THR A 147 2.10 -3.15 -4.93
C THR A 147 1.97 -3.68 -6.36
N ALA A 148 2.37 -4.93 -6.61
CA ALA A 148 2.25 -5.54 -7.93
C ALA A 148 0.78 -5.67 -8.35
N ILE A 149 -0.10 -6.09 -7.43
CA ILE A 149 -1.54 -6.16 -7.67
C ILE A 149 -2.09 -4.78 -8.05
N THR A 150 -1.78 -3.74 -7.28
CA THR A 150 -2.22 -2.36 -7.59
C THR A 150 -1.76 -1.92 -8.98
N LEU A 151 -0.48 -2.13 -9.32
CA LEU A 151 0.06 -1.78 -10.64
C LEU A 151 -0.60 -2.54 -11.78
N ALA A 152 -0.90 -3.83 -11.57
CA ALA A 152 -1.58 -4.67 -12.56
C ALA A 152 -3.04 -4.23 -12.77
N GLU A 153 -3.79 -4.00 -11.69
CA GLU A 153 -5.17 -3.50 -11.75
C GLU A 153 -5.26 -2.14 -12.45
N GLU A 154 -4.33 -1.22 -12.15
CA GLU A 154 -4.24 0.08 -12.82
C GLU A 154 -3.99 -0.08 -14.33
N ALA A 155 -3.08 -0.96 -14.74
CA ALA A 155 -2.80 -1.21 -16.15
C ALA A 155 -3.98 -1.86 -16.86
N VAL A 156 -4.59 -2.89 -16.26
CA VAL A 156 -5.78 -3.58 -16.79
C VAL A 156 -6.94 -2.59 -17.01
N SER A 157 -7.16 -1.69 -16.05
CA SER A 157 -8.25 -0.69 -16.16
C SER A 157 -8.09 0.30 -17.33
N LEU A 158 -6.90 0.34 -17.96
CA LEU A 158 -6.53 1.29 -19.02
C LEU A 158 -6.17 0.61 -20.35
N LEU A 159 -6.20 -0.70 -20.40
CA LEU A 159 -5.88 -1.52 -21.58
C LEU A 159 -7.10 -2.33 -22.00
N ASP A 160 -7.84 -1.87 -23.03
CA ASP A 160 -9.07 -2.50 -23.51
C ASP A 160 -8.90 -3.99 -23.88
N ARG A 161 -7.67 -4.40 -24.23
CA ARG A 161 -7.32 -5.78 -24.59
C ARG A 161 -7.02 -6.71 -23.41
N LYS A 162 -6.98 -6.16 -22.16
CA LYS A 162 -6.74 -6.94 -20.94
C LYS A 162 -7.98 -6.91 -20.05
N THR A 163 -8.49 -8.08 -19.69
CA THR A 163 -9.73 -8.21 -18.88
C THR A 163 -9.46 -8.40 -17.40
N ALA A 164 -8.29 -8.95 -17.06
CA ALA A 164 -7.82 -9.18 -15.69
C ALA A 164 -6.30 -9.39 -15.71
N TRP A 165 -5.73 -9.66 -14.54
CA TRP A 165 -4.36 -10.15 -14.41
C TRP A 165 -4.35 -11.57 -13.83
N ALA A 166 -3.30 -12.33 -14.09
CA ALA A 166 -3.06 -13.65 -13.49
C ALA A 166 -1.56 -13.97 -13.42
N GLU A 167 -1.19 -14.84 -12.46
CA GLU A 167 0.13 -15.46 -12.43
C GLU A 167 0.20 -16.61 -13.44
N ASP A 168 1.40 -16.90 -13.95
CA ASP A 168 1.70 -18.07 -14.81
C ASP A 168 0.75 -18.25 -16.01
N THR A 169 0.17 -17.17 -16.52
CA THR A 169 -0.79 -17.23 -17.64
C THR A 169 -0.11 -17.09 -18.99
N THR A 170 -0.66 -17.79 -19.99
CA THR A 170 -0.36 -17.61 -21.42
C THR A 170 -1.57 -17.07 -22.19
N ASP A 171 -2.67 -16.72 -21.49
CA ASP A 171 -3.85 -16.14 -22.10
C ASP A 171 -3.58 -14.69 -22.51
N PRO A 172 -3.64 -14.32 -23.80
CA PRO A 172 -3.34 -12.98 -24.26
C PRO A 172 -4.34 -11.91 -23.78
N THR A 173 -5.49 -12.32 -23.26
CA THR A 173 -6.48 -11.39 -22.69
C THR A 173 -6.21 -11.05 -21.22
N LEU A 174 -5.28 -11.76 -20.59
CA LEU A 174 -4.84 -11.51 -19.22
C LEU A 174 -3.49 -10.81 -19.20
N LEU A 175 -3.28 -9.94 -18.22
CA LEU A 175 -1.99 -9.37 -17.92
C LEU A 175 -1.23 -10.36 -17.04
N ARG A 176 -0.09 -10.88 -17.53
CA ARG A 176 0.75 -11.77 -16.78
C ARG A 176 1.53 -11.02 -15.72
N VAL A 177 1.52 -11.54 -14.49
CA VAL A 177 2.26 -11.00 -13.34
C VAL A 177 3.11 -12.10 -12.74
N ASP A 178 4.41 -12.07 -12.97
CA ASP A 178 5.35 -13.04 -12.41
C ASP A 178 5.98 -12.54 -11.12
N HIS A 179 6.38 -13.47 -10.25
CA HIS A 179 7.07 -13.14 -9.01
C HIS A 179 8.38 -13.92 -8.84
N ILE A 180 9.39 -13.24 -8.31
CA ILE A 180 10.69 -13.81 -7.97
C ILE A 180 10.97 -13.58 -6.49
N ARG A 181 11.56 -14.57 -5.83
CA ARG A 181 12.06 -14.46 -4.45
C ARG A 181 13.57 -14.63 -4.48
N ARG A 182 14.32 -13.58 -4.05
CA ARG A 182 15.76 -13.56 -4.17
C ARG A 182 16.43 -12.78 -3.04
N GLY A 183 17.26 -13.46 -2.23
CA GLY A 183 18.08 -12.84 -1.19
C GLY A 183 17.29 -11.94 -0.26
N GLU A 184 17.81 -10.73 -0.02
CA GLU A 184 17.21 -9.69 0.82
C GLU A 184 16.67 -8.50 0.00
N VAL A 185 16.28 -8.72 -1.26
CA VAL A 185 15.75 -7.67 -2.15
C VAL A 185 14.54 -7.01 -1.51
N ALA A 186 14.60 -5.70 -1.29
CA ALA A 186 13.53 -4.94 -0.64
C ALA A 186 12.26 -4.88 -1.50
N GLY A 187 12.41 -4.72 -2.82
CA GLY A 187 11.33 -4.77 -3.78
C GLY A 187 11.73 -4.20 -5.13
N ILE A 188 11.52 -4.96 -6.19
CA ILE A 188 11.69 -4.54 -7.58
C ILE A 188 10.38 -4.80 -8.30
N HIS A 189 9.90 -3.82 -9.06
CA HIS A 189 8.73 -3.96 -9.92
C HIS A 189 9.09 -3.53 -11.33
N THR A 190 8.81 -4.38 -12.30
CA THR A 190 9.12 -4.15 -13.71
C THR A 190 7.85 -4.33 -14.54
N VAL A 191 7.58 -3.38 -15.43
CA VAL A 191 6.51 -3.47 -16.42
C VAL A 191 7.15 -3.41 -17.80
N ARG A 192 6.81 -4.36 -18.67
CA ARG A 192 7.34 -4.49 -20.02
C ARG A 192 6.20 -4.43 -21.02
N TYR A 193 6.42 -3.71 -22.10
CA TYR A 193 5.58 -3.72 -23.30
C TYR A 193 6.47 -4.23 -24.45
N ASP A 194 6.18 -5.41 -24.93
CA ASP A 194 7.01 -6.14 -25.93
C ASP A 194 6.27 -6.26 -27.26
N SER A 195 7.02 -6.11 -28.34
CA SER A 195 6.58 -6.28 -29.73
C SER A 195 7.67 -6.95 -30.56
N GLU A 196 7.37 -7.33 -31.81
CA GLU A 196 8.39 -7.83 -32.74
C GLU A 196 9.48 -6.79 -33.05
N ALA A 197 9.20 -5.50 -32.89
CA ALA A 197 10.09 -4.41 -33.27
C ALA A 197 11.02 -3.98 -32.13
N ASP A 198 10.51 -3.89 -30.90
CA ASP A 198 11.22 -3.36 -29.74
C ASP A 198 10.53 -3.70 -28.42
N LEU A 199 11.21 -3.40 -27.32
CA LEU A 199 10.76 -3.58 -25.93
C LEU A 199 10.85 -2.26 -25.19
N ILE A 200 9.73 -1.84 -24.57
CA ILE A 200 9.67 -0.71 -23.64
C ILE A 200 9.61 -1.26 -22.22
N THR A 201 10.53 -0.83 -21.36
CA THR A 201 10.57 -1.27 -19.95
C THR A 201 10.59 -0.07 -19.02
N ILE A 202 9.73 -0.11 -18.02
CA ILE A 202 9.84 0.76 -16.83
C ILE A 202 10.12 -0.11 -15.60
N ARG A 203 10.98 0.37 -14.70
CA ARG A 203 11.41 -0.38 -13.52
C ARG A 203 11.59 0.53 -12.32
N HIS A 204 11.08 0.08 -11.19
CA HIS A 204 11.32 0.66 -9.87
C HIS A 204 12.08 -0.35 -9.01
N GLU A 205 13.07 0.12 -8.25
CA GLU A 205 13.83 -0.67 -7.29
C GLU A 205 13.95 0.08 -5.98
N ALA A 206 13.52 -0.58 -4.90
CA ALA A 206 13.69 -0.09 -3.53
C ALA A 206 15.04 -0.53 -2.95
N HIS A 207 15.64 0.32 -2.11
CA HIS A 207 16.92 0.06 -1.42
C HIS A 207 16.71 -0.14 0.08
#